data_0a967bd1b0ef42abcc2cd769bb583f49
#
_entry.id   0a967bd1b0ef42abcc2cd769bb583f49
#
_cell.length_a   1.000
_cell.length_b   1.000
_cell.length_c   1.000
_cell.angle_alpha   90.00
_cell.angle_beta   90.00
_cell.angle_gamma   90.00
#
_symmetry.space_group_name_H-M   'P 1'
#
loop_
_entity.id
_entity.type
_entity.pdbx_description
1 polymer ?
#
loop_
_entity_poly.entity_id
_entity_poly.type
_entity_poly.pdbx_seq_one_letter_code
_entity_poly.pdbx_strand_id
1 'polypeptide(L)'
;LDTLKPQYHVHDKKHIGSGKGTFVERDLFESPAFLALGSVAPQMLIYFLGKRKFQQPNKKSKTRICVNEDNLTLTYIECEKLGITQPRATRGFDELLAKGFITIKHHGGSYKKDKNTYALSNQWMLWRKGTVFEKRPKAVKRGFQNAYKS
;
A
#
# COMPACT_ATOMS: atom_id res chain seq x y z
N LEU A 1 -22.65 -30.28 4.96
CA LEU A 1 -22.15 -29.05 5.59
C LEU A 1 -21.41 -28.14 4.63
N ASP A 2 -21.57 -28.39 3.32
CA ASP A 2 -21.13 -27.47 2.27
C ASP A 2 -21.99 -26.21 2.19
N THR A 3 -22.96 -26.09 3.06
CA THR A 3 -23.88 -24.97 3.14
C THR A 3 -23.26 -23.70 3.72
N LEU A 4 -22.01 -23.74 4.16
CA LEU A 4 -21.34 -22.62 4.81
C LEU A 4 -20.31 -21.91 3.94
N LYS A 5 -20.20 -22.26 2.65
CA LYS A 5 -19.47 -21.40 1.73
C LYS A 5 -20.27 -20.10 1.57
N PRO A 6 -19.71 -18.95 1.96
CA PRO A 6 -20.41 -17.70 1.69
C PRO A 6 -20.54 -17.60 0.19
N GLN A 7 -21.75 -17.78 -0.29
CA GLN A 7 -22.08 -17.51 -1.68
C GLN A 7 -22.13 -16.01 -1.83
N TYR A 8 -21.01 -15.42 -2.18
CA TYR A 8 -21.00 -14.03 -2.61
C TYR A 8 -21.72 -13.96 -3.95
N HIS A 9 -23.02 -13.74 -3.90
CA HIS A 9 -23.78 -13.45 -5.09
C HIS A 9 -23.41 -12.04 -5.55
N VAL A 10 -22.56 -11.96 -6.54
CA VAL A 10 -22.11 -10.70 -7.16
C VAL A 10 -23.29 -9.82 -7.62
N HIS A 11 -24.48 -10.38 -7.66
CA HIS A 11 -25.70 -9.69 -8.09
C HIS A 11 -26.70 -9.42 -6.97
N ASP A 12 -26.35 -9.74 -5.73
CA ASP A 12 -27.27 -9.48 -4.62
C ASP A 12 -27.26 -7.99 -4.28
N LYS A 13 -28.39 -7.34 -4.56
CA LYS A 13 -28.61 -5.93 -4.23
C LYS A 13 -28.53 -5.63 -2.72
N LYS A 14 -28.50 -6.65 -1.90
CA LYS A 14 -28.33 -6.53 -0.44
C LYS A 14 -26.86 -6.50 -0.04
N HIS A 15 -25.95 -6.54 -1.00
CA HIS A 15 -24.52 -6.49 -0.71
C HIS A 15 -24.13 -5.13 -0.12
N ILE A 16 -23.34 -5.14 0.94
CA ILE A 16 -22.81 -3.92 1.53
C ILE A 16 -21.77 -3.33 0.60
N GLY A 17 -21.96 -2.10 0.16
CA GLY A 17 -21.08 -1.40 -0.74
C GLY A 17 -21.56 -1.38 -2.18
N SER A 18 -20.78 -0.75 -3.05
CA SER A 18 -21.12 -0.54 -4.46
C SER A 18 -20.78 -1.71 -5.38
N GLY A 19 -20.24 -2.81 -4.85
CA GLY A 19 -19.72 -3.92 -5.64
C GLY A 19 -18.31 -3.70 -6.20
N LYS A 20 -17.72 -2.52 -5.98
CA LYS A 20 -16.32 -2.24 -6.30
C LYS A 20 -15.46 -2.69 -5.13
N GLY A 21 -14.58 -3.63 -5.36
CA GLY A 21 -13.77 -4.22 -4.31
C GLY A 21 -12.31 -4.34 -4.65
N THR A 22 -11.52 -4.60 -3.61
CA THR A 22 -10.11 -4.90 -3.72
C THR A 22 -9.88 -6.29 -3.18
N PHE A 23 -9.19 -7.12 -3.96
CA PHE A 23 -8.83 -8.46 -3.53
C PHE A 23 -7.63 -8.42 -2.59
N VAL A 24 -7.76 -9.10 -1.44
CA VAL A 24 -6.67 -9.25 -0.47
C VAL A 24 -6.50 -10.74 -0.21
N GLU A 25 -5.35 -11.27 -0.53
CA GLU A 25 -5.06 -12.68 -0.35
C GLU A 25 -5.02 -13.07 1.13
N ARG A 26 -5.56 -14.25 1.44
CA ARG A 26 -5.56 -14.77 2.81
C ARG A 26 -4.14 -14.92 3.36
N ASP A 27 -3.21 -15.42 2.57
CA ASP A 27 -1.82 -15.58 2.96
C ASP A 27 -1.19 -14.24 3.42
N LEU A 28 -1.61 -13.14 2.80
CA LEU A 28 -1.14 -11.82 3.16
C LEU A 28 -1.69 -11.38 4.52
N PHE A 29 -3.02 -11.37 4.70
CA PHE A 29 -3.59 -10.83 5.94
C PHE A 29 -3.49 -11.80 7.14
N GLU A 30 -3.12 -13.04 6.92
CA GLU A 30 -2.79 -14.00 7.98
C GLU A 30 -1.28 -14.08 8.25
N SER A 31 -0.44 -13.37 7.48
CA SER A 31 1.01 -13.42 7.64
C SER A 31 1.48 -12.80 8.97
N PRO A 32 2.59 -13.29 9.53
CA PRO A 32 3.19 -12.65 10.71
C PRO A 32 3.47 -11.16 10.50
N ALA A 33 3.92 -10.78 9.30
CA ALA A 33 4.18 -9.39 8.96
C ALA A 33 2.92 -8.53 9.04
N PHE A 34 1.80 -9.00 8.49
CA PHE A 34 0.54 -8.26 8.55
C PHE A 34 0.00 -8.15 9.97
N LEU A 35 0.03 -9.24 10.73
CA LEU A 35 -0.45 -9.27 12.11
C LEU A 35 0.37 -8.35 13.03
N ALA A 36 1.61 -8.07 12.64
CA ALA A 36 2.49 -7.16 13.39
C ALA A 36 2.33 -5.69 12.97
N LEU A 37 1.55 -5.39 11.93
CA LEU A 37 1.27 -4.01 11.54
C LEU A 37 0.45 -3.30 12.59
N GLY A 38 0.84 -2.09 12.93
CA GLY A 38 0.12 -1.28 13.91
C GLY A 38 -0.54 -0.07 13.29
N SER A 39 -1.38 0.59 14.09
CA SER A 39 -2.05 1.85 13.75
C SER A 39 -2.77 1.78 12.40
N VAL A 40 -2.42 2.70 11.48
CA VAL A 40 -3.07 2.82 10.17
C VAL A 40 -2.37 2.03 9.07
N ALA A 41 -1.27 1.34 9.34
CA ALA A 41 -0.51 0.62 8.32
C ALA A 41 -1.35 -0.42 7.57
N PRO A 42 -2.16 -1.26 8.22
CA PRO A 42 -3.03 -2.20 7.50
C PRO A 42 -4.00 -1.49 6.56
N GLN A 43 -4.60 -0.40 7.01
CA GLN A 43 -5.51 0.39 6.19
C GLN A 43 -4.80 0.98 4.97
N MET A 44 -3.60 1.52 5.16
CA MET A 44 -2.80 2.07 4.06
C MET A 44 -2.42 0.99 3.04
N LEU A 45 -2.11 -0.23 3.51
CA LEU A 45 -1.83 -1.35 2.62
C LEU A 45 -3.05 -1.68 1.74
N ILE A 46 -4.25 -1.67 2.32
CA ILE A 46 -5.48 -1.89 1.55
C ILE A 46 -5.64 -0.82 0.47
N TYR A 47 -5.33 0.44 0.76
CA TYR A 47 -5.36 1.49 -0.25
C TYR A 47 -4.34 1.26 -1.37
N PHE A 48 -3.12 0.84 -1.05
CA PHE A 48 -2.13 0.47 -2.07
C PHE A 48 -2.64 -0.66 -2.96
N LEU A 49 -3.19 -1.70 -2.37
CA LEU A 49 -3.76 -2.82 -3.12
C LEU A 49 -4.92 -2.38 -4.00
N GLY A 50 -5.75 -1.45 -3.51
CA GLY A 50 -6.87 -0.90 -4.26
C GLY A 50 -6.47 -0.01 -5.44
N LYS A 51 -5.25 0.48 -5.46
CA LYS A 51 -4.74 1.33 -6.57
C LYS A 51 -4.18 0.51 -7.74
N ARG A 52 -4.09 -0.80 -7.61
CA ARG A 52 -3.64 -1.65 -8.70
C ARG A 52 -4.60 -1.57 -9.88
N LYS A 53 -4.05 -1.48 -11.09
CA LYS A 53 -4.80 -1.53 -12.33
C LYS A 53 -4.51 -2.84 -13.04
N PHE A 54 -5.56 -3.56 -13.35
CA PHE A 54 -5.47 -4.84 -14.02
C PHE A 54 -5.95 -4.73 -15.45
N GLN A 55 -5.24 -5.36 -16.38
CA GLN A 55 -5.62 -5.43 -17.79
C GLN A 55 -5.51 -6.86 -18.30
N GLN A 56 -6.36 -7.18 -19.27
CA GLN A 56 -6.22 -8.43 -20.00
C GLN A 56 -5.18 -8.24 -21.09
N PRO A 57 -4.18 -9.15 -21.22
CA PRO A 57 -3.18 -9.08 -22.29
C PRO A 57 -3.82 -9.13 -23.69
N ASN A 58 -4.93 -9.87 -23.83
CA ASN A 58 -5.71 -9.94 -25.05
C ASN A 58 -7.16 -10.34 -24.72
N LYS A 59 -8.07 -10.21 -25.69
CA LYS A 59 -9.50 -10.50 -25.49
C LYS A 59 -9.79 -11.96 -25.14
N LYS A 60 -8.90 -12.87 -25.46
CA LYS A 60 -9.05 -14.31 -25.19
C LYS A 60 -8.44 -14.74 -23.86
N SER A 61 -7.66 -13.89 -23.25
CA SER A 61 -7.01 -14.23 -21.97
C SER A 61 -8.00 -14.21 -20.81
N LYS A 62 -8.00 -15.28 -20.05
CA LYS A 62 -8.74 -15.35 -18.79
C LYS A 62 -7.96 -14.72 -17.62
N THR A 63 -6.69 -14.42 -17.83
CA THR A 63 -5.80 -13.89 -16.81
C THR A 63 -5.69 -12.37 -16.94
N ARG A 64 -5.79 -11.68 -15.84
CA ARG A 64 -5.50 -10.23 -15.76
C ARG A 64 -4.14 -10.02 -15.13
N ILE A 65 -3.38 -9.07 -15.66
CA ILE A 65 -2.09 -8.68 -15.12
C ILE A 65 -2.17 -7.27 -14.53
N CYS A 66 -1.44 -7.05 -13.45
CA CYS A 66 -1.31 -5.71 -12.88
C CYS A 66 -0.30 -4.92 -13.70
N VAL A 67 -0.72 -3.77 -14.23
CA VAL A 67 0.11 -2.96 -15.13
C VAL A 67 0.80 -1.79 -14.44
N ASN A 68 0.46 -1.48 -13.19
CA ASN A 68 1.02 -0.34 -12.45
C ASN A 68 1.63 -0.74 -11.11
N GLU A 69 2.01 -1.99 -10.94
CA GLU A 69 2.52 -2.52 -9.67
C GLU A 69 3.76 -1.77 -9.16
N ASP A 70 4.58 -1.24 -10.08
CA ASP A 70 5.79 -0.49 -9.78
C ASP A 70 5.59 1.04 -9.74
N ASN A 71 4.37 1.50 -9.89
CA ASN A 71 4.08 2.93 -9.96
C ASN A 71 2.83 3.29 -9.16
N LEU A 72 2.85 2.93 -7.90
CA LEU A 72 1.76 3.23 -6.97
C LEU A 72 2.10 4.49 -6.19
N THR A 73 1.09 5.31 -5.92
CA THR A 73 1.24 6.50 -5.11
C THR A 73 0.18 6.54 -4.01
N LEU A 74 0.56 7.02 -2.86
CA LEU A 74 -0.36 7.36 -1.78
C LEU A 74 0.17 8.64 -1.12
N THR A 75 -0.50 9.74 -1.39
CA THR A 75 -0.06 11.05 -0.92
C THR A 75 -0.59 11.36 0.48
N TYR A 76 0.05 12.28 1.19
CA TYR A 76 -0.46 12.76 2.48
C TYR A 76 -1.83 13.43 2.35
N ILE A 77 -2.10 14.09 1.21
CA ILE A 77 -3.42 14.68 0.94
C ILE A 77 -4.50 13.59 0.85
N GLU A 78 -4.19 12.49 0.15
CA GLU A 78 -5.10 11.34 0.11
C GLU A 78 -5.32 10.73 1.49
N CYS A 79 -4.25 10.57 2.26
CA CYS A 79 -4.34 10.07 3.64
C CYS A 79 -5.21 10.97 4.50
N GLU A 80 -5.04 12.29 4.39
CA GLU A 80 -5.82 13.27 5.14
C GLU A 80 -7.31 13.16 4.83
N LYS A 81 -7.67 12.99 3.56
CA LYS A 81 -9.05 12.76 3.14
C LYS A 81 -9.65 11.49 3.73
N LEU A 82 -8.82 10.53 4.08
CA LEU A 82 -9.21 9.27 4.69
C LEU A 82 -9.21 9.34 6.23
N GLY A 83 -8.96 10.52 6.79
CA GLY A 83 -8.89 10.71 8.23
C GLY A 83 -7.55 10.28 8.86
N ILE A 84 -6.51 10.11 8.05
CA ILE A 84 -5.18 9.72 8.52
C ILE A 84 -4.29 10.95 8.57
N THR A 85 -3.86 11.34 9.77
CA THR A 85 -2.95 12.46 9.95
C THR A 85 -1.57 12.18 9.37
N GLN A 86 -0.83 13.22 9.01
CA GLN A 86 0.50 13.07 8.44
C GLN A 86 1.47 12.26 9.32
N PRO A 87 1.56 12.50 10.65
CA PRO A 87 2.43 11.67 11.49
C PRO A 87 2.05 10.20 11.52
N ARG A 88 0.75 9.89 11.50
CA ARG A 88 0.27 8.51 11.46
C ARG A 88 0.56 7.86 10.11
N ALA A 89 0.36 8.59 9.01
CA ALA A 89 0.69 8.13 7.66
C ALA A 89 2.19 7.83 7.53
N THR A 90 3.04 8.72 8.04
CA THR A 90 4.49 8.53 8.04
C THR A 90 4.89 7.23 8.74
N ARG A 91 4.32 6.98 9.92
CA ARG A 91 4.56 5.71 10.63
C ARG A 91 4.05 4.50 9.86
N GLY A 92 2.90 4.65 9.20
CA GLY A 92 2.35 3.59 8.35
C GLY A 92 3.26 3.25 7.18
N PHE A 93 3.79 4.24 6.47
CA PHE A 93 4.78 4.01 5.42
C PHE A 93 6.01 3.29 5.96
N ASP A 94 6.53 3.74 7.10
CA ASP A 94 7.72 3.14 7.72
C ASP A 94 7.49 1.66 8.05
N GLU A 95 6.34 1.31 8.57
CA GLU A 95 6.00 -0.08 8.87
C GLU A 95 5.85 -0.94 7.60
N LEU A 96 5.18 -0.42 6.59
CA LEU A 96 5.00 -1.15 5.33
C LEU A 96 6.34 -1.39 4.62
N LEU A 97 7.25 -0.42 4.66
CA LEU A 97 8.60 -0.57 4.13
C LEU A 97 9.42 -1.57 4.94
N ALA A 98 9.41 -1.43 6.26
CA ALA A 98 10.20 -2.29 7.15
C ALA A 98 9.78 -3.76 7.06
N LYS A 99 8.49 -4.02 6.91
CA LYS A 99 7.95 -5.38 6.88
C LYS A 99 7.87 -5.98 5.48
N GLY A 100 8.28 -5.23 4.44
CA GLY A 100 8.41 -5.75 3.09
C GLY A 100 7.13 -5.84 2.27
N PHE A 101 6.13 -5.02 2.60
CA PHE A 101 4.89 -4.93 1.79
C PHE A 101 5.04 -4.00 0.60
N ILE A 102 5.81 -2.94 0.76
CA ILE A 102 6.09 -1.97 -0.29
C ILE A 102 7.58 -1.66 -0.33
N THR A 103 8.04 -1.15 -1.45
CA THR A 103 9.38 -0.59 -1.61
C THR A 103 9.29 0.75 -2.32
N ILE A 104 10.22 1.66 -2.05
CA ILE A 104 10.26 2.97 -2.70
C ILE A 104 10.92 2.82 -4.06
N LYS A 105 10.23 3.25 -5.12
CA LYS A 105 10.77 3.26 -6.48
C LYS A 105 11.32 4.62 -6.88
N HIS A 106 10.70 5.69 -6.45
CA HIS A 106 11.14 7.04 -6.71
C HIS A 106 10.95 7.89 -5.47
N HIS A 107 11.97 8.65 -5.10
CA HIS A 107 11.91 9.66 -4.07
C HIS A 107 11.45 10.98 -4.65
N GLY A 108 10.27 11.44 -4.23
CA GLY A 108 9.79 12.75 -4.56
C GLY A 108 10.50 13.85 -3.78
N GLY A 109 10.17 15.09 -4.11
CA GLY A 109 10.65 16.28 -3.40
C GLY A 109 11.66 17.12 -4.17
N SER A 110 12.04 16.73 -5.38
CA SER A 110 12.93 17.52 -6.26
C SER A 110 12.22 18.75 -6.81
N TYR A 111 10.90 18.71 -6.97
CA TYR A 111 10.07 19.82 -7.42
C TYR A 111 8.66 19.71 -6.85
N LYS A 112 7.84 20.74 -7.01
CA LYS A 112 6.54 20.90 -6.31
C LYS A 112 5.55 19.74 -6.51
N LYS A 113 5.55 19.07 -7.65
CA LYS A 113 4.64 17.95 -7.96
C LYS A 113 5.32 16.60 -7.94
N ASP A 114 6.56 16.55 -7.49
CA ASP A 114 7.33 15.34 -7.46
C ASP A 114 6.91 14.48 -6.25
N LYS A 115 6.28 13.35 -6.54
CA LYS A 115 5.72 12.45 -5.54
C LYS A 115 6.58 11.21 -5.38
N ASN A 116 6.59 10.64 -4.18
CA ASN A 116 7.12 9.30 -3.98
C ASN A 116 6.28 8.29 -4.75
N THR A 117 6.94 7.38 -5.45
CA THR A 117 6.28 6.21 -6.02
C THR A 117 6.76 4.95 -5.33
N TYR A 118 5.88 3.98 -5.24
CA TYR A 118 6.10 2.73 -4.52
C TYR A 118 5.78 1.55 -5.43
N ALA A 119 6.41 0.42 -5.14
CA ALA A 119 6.03 -0.86 -5.70
C ALA A 119 5.53 -1.78 -4.59
N LEU A 120 4.60 -2.66 -4.91
CA LEU A 120 4.26 -3.76 -4.02
C LEU A 120 5.42 -4.75 -3.99
N SER A 121 5.67 -5.31 -2.83
CA SER A 121 6.75 -6.27 -2.59
C SER A 121 6.20 -7.52 -1.93
N ASN A 122 6.85 -8.64 -2.18
CA ASN A 122 6.53 -9.92 -1.54
C ASN A 122 7.52 -10.29 -0.42
N GLN A 123 8.39 -9.37 -0.02
CA GLN A 123 9.36 -9.62 1.07
C GLN A 123 8.66 -9.92 2.40
N TRP A 124 7.43 -9.48 2.59
CA TRP A 124 6.62 -9.78 3.77
C TRP A 124 6.49 -11.29 4.04
N MET A 125 6.59 -12.12 3.01
CA MET A 125 6.55 -13.59 3.15
C MET A 125 7.73 -14.12 3.95
N LEU A 126 8.85 -13.41 3.92
CA LEU A 126 10.08 -13.78 4.62
C LEU A 126 10.27 -13.00 5.92
N TRP A 127 9.34 -12.11 6.24
CA TRP A 127 9.49 -11.29 7.44
C TRP A 127 9.41 -12.12 8.72
N ARG A 128 10.31 -11.83 9.65
CA ARG A 128 10.33 -12.37 11.00
C ARG A 128 10.53 -11.22 11.98
N LYS A 129 10.09 -11.40 13.22
CA LYS A 129 10.25 -10.39 14.28
C LYS A 129 11.70 -9.89 14.33
N GLY A 130 11.88 -8.58 14.23
CA GLY A 130 13.18 -7.93 14.19
C GLY A 130 13.75 -7.68 12.81
N THR A 131 13.12 -8.20 11.74
CA THR A 131 13.55 -7.95 10.37
C THR A 131 13.08 -6.57 9.90
N VAL A 132 13.97 -5.81 9.27
CA VAL A 132 13.67 -4.52 8.63
C VAL A 132 14.23 -4.57 7.20
N PHE A 133 13.34 -4.61 6.20
CA PHE A 133 13.75 -4.69 4.80
C PHE A 133 14.16 -3.34 4.23
N GLU A 134 13.42 -2.28 4.53
CA GLU A 134 13.70 -0.96 4.00
C GLU A 134 13.33 0.13 5.02
N LYS A 135 14.10 1.21 5.00
CA LYS A 135 13.83 2.43 5.77
C LYS A 135 13.76 3.62 4.82
N ARG A 136 12.92 4.60 5.14
CA ARG A 136 12.95 5.85 4.41
C ARG A 136 14.32 6.50 4.58
N PRO A 137 14.91 7.07 3.50
CA PRO A 137 16.14 7.83 3.65
C PRO A 137 15.89 9.07 4.50
N LYS A 138 16.93 9.50 5.22
CA LYS A 138 16.86 10.74 5.97
C LYS A 138 16.60 11.90 5.01
N ALA A 139 15.71 12.82 5.40
CA ALA A 139 15.46 14.02 4.62
C ALA A 139 16.76 14.78 4.43
N VAL A 140 17.12 15.03 3.15
CA VAL A 140 18.27 15.87 2.83
C VAL A 140 17.92 17.30 3.21
N LYS A 141 18.69 17.90 4.13
CA LYS A 141 18.50 19.30 4.46
C LYS A 141 18.77 20.14 3.20
N ARG A 142 17.73 20.80 2.71
CA ARG A 142 17.89 21.70 1.59
C ARG A 142 18.78 22.86 2.02
N GLY A 143 19.73 23.31 1.17
CA GLY A 143 20.74 24.31 1.52
C GLY A 143 20.20 25.60 2.11
N PHE A 144 19.01 26.06 1.71
CA PHE A 144 18.40 27.27 2.25
C PHE A 144 17.84 27.09 3.68
N GLN A 145 17.64 25.87 4.15
CA GLN A 145 17.24 25.63 5.54
C GLN A 145 18.40 25.85 6.51
N ASN A 146 19.63 25.84 6.01
CA ASN A 146 20.82 26.13 6.83
C ASN A 146 21.08 27.62 6.99
N ALA A 147 20.54 28.45 6.10
CA ALA A 147 20.73 29.91 6.14
C ALA A 147 19.99 30.58 7.33
N TYR A 148 18.99 29.91 7.89
CA TYR A 148 18.18 30.43 9.01
C TYR A 148 18.62 29.89 10.38
N LYS A 149 19.67 29.11 10.44
CA LYS A 149 20.18 28.53 11.70
C LYS A 149 21.48 29.15 12.21
N SER A 150 21.88 30.23 11.60
CA SER A 150 23.03 31.00 12.09
C SER A 150 22.64 31.95 13.17
#